data_f57f68973e1d76669cf9a4e0295685a7
#
_entry.id   f57f68973e1d76669cf9a4e0295685a7
#
_cell.length_a   1.000
_cell.length_b   1.000
_cell.length_c   1.000
_cell.angle_alpha   90.00
_cell.angle_beta   90.00
_cell.angle_gamma   90.00
#
_symmetry.space_group_name_H-M   'P 1'
#
loop_
_entity.id
_entity.type
_entity.pdbx_description
1 polymer ?
#
loop_
_entity_poly.entity_id
_entity_poly.type
_entity_poly.pdbx_seq_one_letter_code
_entity_poly.pdbx_strand_id
1 'polypeptide(L)'
;LREAIRAKLDGFPSDLHDMAASLLSVSSLELQQLDAHAKDILIRDIAIILRVPLSVYKDNEWEITDIENTISETANDVLPRDCGFKVKYTDANPLVVKDNSDARDIIKKSVDKTKLNTLAEDLIEKGTEMANAYIVLYCLENLLREYIDRMFIQTYGSDYESMNVIPSKAKKKAIDRQESESEHKWLPVRNDKILYYLDFAELADVITMTDNWNNIFKNSFPNQAWITSKIDELYQIRNRIAHNSYLDEKAFKTLELYYDLIVSQIG
;
A
#
# COMPACT_ATOMS: atom_id res chain seq x y z
N LEU A 1 9.18 -16.01 6.81
CA LEU A 1 10.15 -16.43 5.79
C LEU A 1 11.29 -15.40 5.64
N ARG A 2 11.00 -14.09 5.44
CA ARG A 2 12.02 -13.03 5.29
C ARG A 2 13.08 -13.06 6.39
N GLU A 3 12.66 -13.04 7.66
CA GLU A 3 13.57 -13.05 8.80
C GLU A 3 14.41 -14.33 8.87
N ALA A 4 13.84 -15.48 8.49
CA ALA A 4 14.58 -16.75 8.45
C ALA A 4 15.64 -16.75 7.33
N ILE A 5 15.32 -16.20 6.16
CA ILE A 5 16.29 -16.04 5.05
C ILE A 5 17.42 -15.11 5.49
N ARG A 6 17.12 -13.94 6.06
CA ARG A 6 18.12 -12.98 6.54
C ARG A 6 19.05 -13.59 7.58
N ALA A 7 18.48 -14.21 8.61
CA ALA A 7 19.28 -14.86 9.66
C ALA A 7 20.23 -15.94 9.09
N LYS A 8 19.82 -16.64 8.03
CA LYS A 8 20.65 -17.64 7.35
C LYS A 8 21.77 -16.97 6.54
N LEU A 9 21.47 -15.89 5.82
CA LEU A 9 22.46 -15.11 5.07
C LEU A 9 23.50 -14.49 5.99
N ASP A 10 23.09 -13.89 7.09
CA ASP A 10 23.97 -13.29 8.11
C ASP A 10 24.92 -14.34 8.75
N GLY A 11 24.51 -15.61 8.77
CA GLY A 11 25.33 -16.71 9.32
C GLY A 11 26.47 -17.19 8.40
N PHE A 12 26.48 -16.78 7.12
CA PHE A 12 27.49 -17.15 6.12
C PHE A 12 27.95 -15.91 5.33
N PRO A 13 28.72 -15.01 5.94
CA PRO A 13 29.05 -13.73 5.34
C PRO A 13 29.83 -13.89 4.03
N SER A 14 29.34 -13.27 2.98
CA SER A 14 29.98 -13.04 1.69
C SER A 14 29.40 -11.77 1.09
N ASP A 15 30.11 -11.13 0.18
CA ASP A 15 29.62 -9.90 -0.46
C ASP A 15 28.20 -10.09 -1.03
N LEU A 16 27.94 -11.21 -1.68
CA LEU A 16 26.62 -11.51 -2.26
C LEU A 16 25.54 -11.75 -1.22
N HIS A 17 25.87 -12.41 -0.08
CA HIS A 17 24.93 -12.61 1.03
C HIS A 17 24.60 -11.28 1.71
N ASP A 18 25.58 -10.40 1.89
CA ASP A 18 25.37 -9.07 2.47
C ASP A 18 24.47 -8.22 1.57
N MET A 19 24.68 -8.28 0.25
CA MET A 19 23.82 -7.62 -0.75
C MET A 19 22.40 -8.19 -0.72
N ALA A 20 22.23 -9.50 -0.68
CA ALA A 20 20.94 -10.16 -0.59
C ALA A 20 20.18 -9.81 0.71
N ALA A 21 20.87 -9.81 1.85
CA ALA A 21 20.30 -9.42 3.14
C ALA A 21 19.89 -7.93 3.15
N SER A 22 20.74 -7.07 2.57
CA SER A 22 20.45 -5.64 2.41
C SER A 22 19.23 -5.42 1.53
N LEU A 23 19.16 -6.07 0.36
CA LEU A 23 18.01 -5.98 -0.55
C LEU A 23 16.71 -6.42 0.14
N LEU A 24 16.74 -7.56 0.85
CA LEU A 24 15.59 -8.05 1.62
C LEU A 24 15.15 -7.08 2.71
N SER A 25 16.07 -6.32 3.31
CA SER A 25 15.75 -5.40 4.40
C SER A 25 14.90 -4.20 3.95
N VAL A 26 15.10 -3.75 2.71
CA VAL A 26 14.47 -2.55 2.15
C VAL A 26 13.33 -2.84 1.16
N SER A 27 13.16 -4.13 0.77
CA SER A 27 12.12 -4.56 -0.17
C SER A 27 10.83 -4.94 0.53
N SER A 28 9.68 -4.84 -0.13
CA SER A 28 8.50 -5.63 0.25
C SER A 28 8.59 -7.01 -0.39
N LEU A 29 8.16 -8.06 0.36
CA LEU A 29 8.20 -9.45 -0.08
C LEU A 29 6.79 -10.01 -0.18
N GLU A 30 6.46 -10.57 -1.35
CA GLU A 30 5.20 -11.25 -1.64
C GLU A 30 5.50 -12.69 -2.10
N LEU A 31 4.64 -13.64 -1.73
CA LEU A 31 4.73 -15.03 -2.20
C LEU A 31 3.63 -15.28 -3.23
N GLN A 32 4.04 -15.71 -4.41
CA GLN A 32 3.12 -16.05 -5.49
C GLN A 32 3.14 -17.56 -5.74
N GLN A 33 1.98 -18.22 -5.65
CA GLN A 33 1.84 -19.63 -6.01
C GLN A 33 1.78 -19.77 -7.52
N LEU A 34 2.61 -20.64 -8.10
CA LEU A 34 2.76 -20.80 -9.55
C LEU A 34 1.80 -21.83 -10.16
N ASP A 35 1.38 -22.81 -9.36
CA ASP A 35 0.59 -23.97 -9.78
C ASP A 35 -0.80 -24.03 -9.12
N ALA A 36 -1.45 -22.85 -8.99
CA ALA A 36 -2.73 -22.68 -8.28
C ALA A 36 -3.88 -23.57 -8.77
N HIS A 37 -3.78 -24.14 -9.98
CA HIS A 37 -4.82 -24.96 -10.60
C HIS A 37 -4.53 -26.48 -10.59
N ALA A 38 -3.39 -26.93 -10.09
CA ALA A 38 -3.03 -28.34 -10.04
C ALA A 38 -3.58 -29.01 -8.77
N LYS A 39 -4.48 -29.98 -8.94
CA LYS A 39 -5.22 -30.59 -7.81
C LYS A 39 -4.45 -31.69 -7.04
N ASP A 40 -3.38 -32.25 -7.62
CA ASP A 40 -2.72 -33.46 -7.09
C ASP A 40 -1.20 -33.29 -6.86
N ILE A 41 -0.71 -32.08 -6.59
CA ILE A 41 0.71 -31.83 -6.36
C ILE A 41 1.00 -31.84 -4.87
N LEU A 42 1.91 -32.73 -4.44
CA LEU A 42 2.40 -32.86 -3.06
C LEU A 42 3.28 -31.68 -2.64
N ILE A 43 4.03 -31.08 -3.59
CA ILE A 43 4.88 -29.93 -3.37
C ILE A 43 4.47 -28.85 -4.36
N ARG A 44 4.14 -27.67 -3.87
CA ARG A 44 3.70 -26.52 -4.69
C ARG A 44 4.86 -25.58 -4.95
N ASP A 45 5.04 -25.22 -6.19
CA ASP A 45 6.01 -24.22 -6.59
C ASP A 45 5.51 -22.81 -6.24
N ILE A 46 6.36 -22.03 -5.57
CA ILE A 46 6.12 -20.62 -5.25
C ILE A 46 7.26 -19.76 -5.80
N ALA A 47 6.93 -18.52 -6.15
CA ALA A 47 7.90 -17.47 -6.43
C ALA A 47 7.94 -16.48 -5.25
N ILE A 48 9.11 -15.94 -4.99
CA ILE A 48 9.30 -14.79 -4.11
C ILE A 48 9.36 -13.56 -4.99
N ILE A 49 8.39 -12.66 -4.85
CA ILE A 49 8.37 -11.38 -5.55
C ILE A 49 8.85 -10.29 -4.58
N LEU A 50 9.94 -9.63 -4.94
CA LEU A 50 10.48 -8.50 -4.19
C LEU A 50 10.14 -7.19 -4.90
N ARG A 51 9.59 -6.23 -4.18
CA ARG A 51 9.45 -4.85 -4.65
C ARG A 51 10.56 -4.02 -4.06
N VAL A 52 11.53 -3.66 -4.87
CA VAL A 52 12.79 -3.02 -4.47
C VAL A 52 12.73 -1.53 -4.77
N PRO A 53 13.10 -0.62 -3.83
CA PRO A 53 13.23 0.80 -4.16
C PRO A 53 14.13 1.01 -5.38
N LEU A 54 13.72 1.89 -6.31
CA LEU A 54 14.39 2.06 -7.61
C LEU A 54 15.89 2.41 -7.49
N SER A 55 16.26 3.22 -6.49
CA SER A 55 17.66 3.54 -6.21
C SER A 55 18.47 2.29 -5.87
N VAL A 56 17.95 1.48 -4.95
CA VAL A 56 18.61 0.23 -4.51
C VAL A 56 18.66 -0.79 -5.64
N TYR A 57 17.60 -0.87 -6.48
CA TYR A 57 17.58 -1.74 -7.66
C TYR A 57 18.69 -1.35 -8.64
N LYS A 58 18.83 -0.06 -8.96
CA LYS A 58 19.86 0.46 -9.88
C LYS A 58 21.28 0.25 -9.34
N ASP A 59 21.47 0.41 -8.04
CA ASP A 59 22.78 0.21 -7.41
C ASP A 59 23.24 -1.26 -7.46
N ASN A 60 22.30 -2.21 -7.62
CA ASN A 60 22.56 -3.65 -7.68
C ASN A 60 22.18 -4.28 -9.04
N GLU A 61 21.97 -3.50 -10.09
CA GLU A 61 21.42 -3.96 -11.38
C GLU A 61 22.28 -5.07 -12.01
N TRP A 62 23.59 -5.02 -11.85
CA TRP A 62 24.51 -5.99 -12.42
C TRP A 62 24.54 -7.32 -11.67
N GLU A 63 24.29 -7.32 -10.38
CA GLU A 63 24.28 -8.48 -9.49
C GLU A 63 22.88 -8.99 -9.18
N ILE A 64 21.83 -8.33 -9.69
CA ILE A 64 20.45 -8.63 -9.29
C ILE A 64 20.07 -10.09 -9.49
N THR A 65 20.47 -10.71 -10.60
CA THR A 65 20.19 -12.11 -10.90
C THR A 65 20.88 -13.06 -9.91
N ASP A 66 22.11 -12.75 -9.51
CA ASP A 66 22.86 -13.56 -8.54
C ASP A 66 22.26 -13.40 -7.13
N ILE A 67 21.81 -12.18 -6.80
CA ILE A 67 21.07 -11.90 -5.55
C ILE A 67 19.75 -12.70 -5.51
N GLU A 68 18.97 -12.69 -6.59
CA GLU A 68 17.72 -13.45 -6.72
C GLU A 68 17.92 -14.97 -6.54
N ASN A 69 18.96 -15.51 -7.17
CA ASN A 69 19.32 -16.91 -7.04
C ASN A 69 19.72 -17.24 -5.60
N THR A 70 20.54 -16.41 -4.97
CA THR A 70 20.99 -16.56 -3.58
C THR A 70 19.81 -16.55 -2.62
N ILE A 71 18.83 -15.65 -2.81
CA ILE A 71 17.63 -15.60 -2.00
C ILE A 71 16.77 -16.85 -2.20
N SER A 72 16.63 -17.33 -3.44
CA SER A 72 15.85 -18.53 -3.76
C SER A 72 16.45 -19.80 -3.12
N GLU A 73 17.76 -19.97 -3.21
CA GLU A 73 18.48 -21.08 -2.62
C GLU A 73 18.38 -21.03 -1.10
N THR A 74 18.66 -19.88 -0.49
CA THR A 74 18.56 -19.69 0.95
C THR A 74 17.14 -19.90 1.46
N ALA A 75 16.12 -19.46 0.71
CA ALA A 75 14.73 -19.68 1.05
C ALA A 75 14.39 -21.18 1.10
N ASN A 76 14.85 -21.95 0.13
CA ASN A 76 14.65 -23.40 0.13
C ASN A 76 15.40 -24.11 1.27
N ASP A 77 16.52 -23.58 1.71
CA ASP A 77 17.29 -24.11 2.85
C ASP A 77 16.58 -23.87 4.21
N VAL A 78 15.84 -22.76 4.33
CA VAL A 78 15.14 -22.42 5.59
C VAL A 78 13.70 -22.91 5.63
N LEU A 79 13.11 -23.28 4.49
CA LEU A 79 11.77 -23.88 4.46
C LEU A 79 11.81 -25.31 5.04
N PRO A 80 10.88 -25.67 5.95
CA PRO A 80 10.75 -27.04 6.41
C PRO A 80 10.51 -27.99 5.23
N ARG A 81 11.16 -29.16 5.24
CA ARG A 81 11.06 -30.16 4.14
C ARG A 81 9.65 -30.69 3.92
N ASP A 82 8.80 -30.59 4.94
CA ASP A 82 7.41 -31.06 4.97
C ASP A 82 6.39 -29.93 4.83
N CYS A 83 6.85 -28.69 4.55
CA CYS A 83 5.95 -27.55 4.42
C CYS A 83 5.05 -27.59 3.17
N GLY A 84 5.33 -28.48 2.22
CA GLY A 84 4.57 -28.61 0.98
C GLY A 84 4.81 -27.50 -0.05
N PHE A 85 5.85 -26.68 0.14
CA PHE A 85 6.23 -25.59 -0.77
C PHE A 85 7.70 -25.66 -1.14
N LYS A 86 8.01 -25.21 -2.37
CA LYS A 86 9.37 -25.04 -2.88
C LYS A 86 9.47 -23.71 -3.61
N VAL A 87 10.47 -22.90 -3.27
CA VAL A 87 10.76 -21.68 -4.02
C VAL A 87 11.40 -22.04 -5.35
N LYS A 88 10.78 -21.65 -6.43
CA LYS A 88 11.26 -21.89 -7.79
C LYS A 88 12.20 -20.81 -8.26
N TYR A 89 11.86 -19.56 -7.97
CA TYR A 89 12.69 -18.40 -8.25
C TYR A 89 12.30 -17.22 -7.36
N THR A 90 13.20 -16.25 -7.27
CA THR A 90 12.95 -14.91 -6.75
C THR A 90 12.95 -13.95 -7.94
N ASP A 91 12.07 -12.95 -7.93
CA ASP A 91 11.97 -11.92 -8.96
C ASP A 91 11.97 -10.55 -8.26
N ALA A 92 13.05 -9.82 -8.42
CA ALA A 92 13.23 -8.49 -7.85
C ALA A 92 12.79 -7.43 -8.85
N ASN A 93 11.63 -6.86 -8.60
CA ASN A 93 11.06 -5.81 -9.44
C ASN A 93 11.31 -4.44 -8.84
N PRO A 94 11.84 -3.46 -9.62
CA PRO A 94 11.97 -2.12 -9.12
C PRO A 94 10.59 -1.57 -8.75
N LEU A 95 10.48 -1.05 -7.54
CA LEU A 95 9.42 -0.12 -7.21
C LEU A 95 9.66 1.12 -8.07
N VAL A 96 9.01 1.17 -9.22
CA VAL A 96 8.88 2.41 -9.98
C VAL A 96 7.91 3.29 -9.19
N VAL A 97 8.39 3.87 -8.10
CA VAL A 97 7.84 5.15 -7.65
C VAL A 97 8.23 6.07 -8.80
N LYS A 98 7.28 6.35 -9.69
CA LYS A 98 7.49 7.36 -10.73
C LYS A 98 8.00 8.59 -10.00
N ASP A 99 9.21 8.98 -10.34
CA ASP A 99 9.80 10.19 -9.77
C ASP A 99 8.76 11.30 -9.91
N ASN A 100 8.52 12.06 -8.85
CA ASN A 100 7.55 13.16 -8.85
C ASN A 100 7.83 14.18 -9.96
N SER A 101 9.04 14.17 -10.56
CA SER A 101 9.36 14.93 -11.77
C SER A 101 8.48 14.52 -12.95
N ASP A 102 8.25 13.22 -13.18
CA ASP A 102 7.40 12.73 -14.28
C ASP A 102 5.93 13.09 -14.06
N ALA A 103 5.44 13.01 -12.81
CA ALA A 103 4.08 13.41 -12.48
C ALA A 103 3.89 14.95 -12.67
N ARG A 104 4.87 15.76 -12.26
CA ARG A 104 4.88 17.20 -12.48
C ARG A 104 4.89 17.55 -13.97
N ASP A 105 5.69 16.84 -14.77
CA ASP A 105 5.77 17.05 -16.21
C ASP A 105 4.50 16.61 -16.93
N ILE A 106 3.85 15.53 -16.48
CA ILE A 106 2.55 15.08 -17.01
C ILE A 106 1.47 16.11 -16.67
N ILE A 107 1.43 16.60 -15.43
CA ILE A 107 0.48 17.63 -15.00
C ILE A 107 0.72 18.93 -15.80
N LYS A 108 1.97 19.37 -15.93
CA LYS A 108 2.33 20.56 -16.69
C LYS A 108 1.94 20.43 -18.16
N LYS A 109 2.24 19.29 -18.80
CA LYS A 109 1.81 19.01 -20.18
C LYS A 109 0.29 18.95 -20.35
N SER A 110 -0.44 18.49 -19.32
CA SER A 110 -1.91 18.46 -19.33
C SER A 110 -2.49 19.87 -19.17
N VAL A 111 -1.89 20.69 -18.31
CA VAL A 111 -2.23 22.12 -18.15
C VAL A 111 -2.02 22.88 -19.46
N ASP A 112 -0.89 22.67 -20.15
CA ASP A 112 -0.60 23.31 -21.43
C ASP A 112 -1.60 22.94 -22.53
N LYS A 113 -2.17 21.73 -22.50
CA LYS A 113 -3.19 21.27 -23.47
C LYS A 113 -4.59 21.87 -23.23
N THR A 114 -4.89 22.32 -22.02
CA THR A 114 -6.25 22.75 -21.62
C THR A 114 -6.52 24.25 -21.78
N LYS A 115 -5.67 25.01 -22.46
CA LYS A 115 -5.79 26.49 -22.62
C LYS A 115 -5.82 27.25 -21.27
N LEU A 116 -5.23 26.70 -20.24
CA LEU A 116 -5.09 27.36 -18.94
C LEU A 116 -4.11 28.53 -18.98
N ASN A 117 -3.45 28.78 -20.13
CA ASN A 117 -2.55 29.91 -20.38
C ASN A 117 -3.22 31.27 -20.22
N THR A 118 -4.55 31.31 -20.09
CA THR A 118 -5.32 32.56 -19.80
C THR A 118 -5.49 32.80 -18.30
N LEU A 119 -5.09 31.85 -17.44
CA LEU A 119 -5.17 31.98 -16.00
C LEU A 119 -3.92 32.66 -15.43
N ALA A 120 -4.06 33.27 -14.26
CA ALA A 120 -2.93 33.83 -13.54
C ALA A 120 -1.90 32.74 -13.19
N GLU A 121 -0.63 33.04 -13.35
CA GLU A 121 0.48 32.12 -13.18
C GLU A 121 0.49 31.48 -11.75
N ASP A 122 0.22 32.30 -10.74
CA ASP A 122 0.13 31.87 -9.34
C ASP A 122 -0.99 30.85 -9.09
N LEU A 123 -2.08 30.91 -9.86
CA LEU A 123 -3.19 29.95 -9.77
C LEU A 123 -2.79 28.59 -10.35
N ILE A 124 -2.04 28.61 -11.45
CA ILE A 124 -1.52 27.38 -12.08
C ILE A 124 -0.49 26.71 -11.17
N GLU A 125 0.41 27.50 -10.59
CA GLU A 125 1.43 27.01 -9.66
C GLU A 125 0.79 26.34 -8.43
N LYS A 126 -0.13 27.03 -7.76
CA LYS A 126 -0.91 26.50 -6.63
C LYS A 126 -1.70 25.24 -7.01
N GLY A 127 -2.31 25.23 -8.21
CA GLY A 127 -3.02 24.04 -8.71
C GLY A 127 -2.11 22.85 -8.90
N THR A 128 -0.88 23.07 -9.36
CA THR A 128 0.15 22.02 -9.53
C THR A 128 0.61 21.47 -8.19
N GLU A 129 0.85 22.33 -7.20
CA GLU A 129 1.16 21.92 -5.84
C GLU A 129 0.02 21.09 -5.22
N MET A 130 -1.22 21.56 -5.37
CA MET A 130 -2.40 20.84 -4.86
C MET A 130 -2.59 19.48 -5.53
N ALA A 131 -2.20 19.32 -6.80
CA ALA A 131 -2.22 18.01 -7.46
C ALA A 131 -1.27 17.01 -6.80
N ASN A 132 -0.10 17.43 -6.31
CA ASN A 132 0.80 16.58 -5.54
C ASN A 132 0.17 16.15 -4.21
N ALA A 133 -0.47 17.08 -3.49
CA ALA A 133 -1.18 16.74 -2.26
C ALA A 133 -2.31 15.73 -2.50
N TYR A 134 -3.05 15.90 -3.59
CA TYR A 134 -4.09 14.95 -3.99
C TYR A 134 -3.54 13.54 -4.24
N ILE A 135 -2.41 13.43 -4.95
CA ILE A 135 -1.78 12.13 -5.23
C ILE A 135 -1.41 11.42 -3.94
N VAL A 136 -0.75 12.11 -3.00
CA VAL A 136 -0.34 11.52 -1.70
C VAL A 136 -1.58 11.07 -0.92
N LEU A 137 -2.59 11.92 -0.82
CA LEU A 137 -3.83 11.60 -0.11
C LEU A 137 -4.58 10.43 -0.76
N TYR A 138 -4.72 10.43 -2.08
CA TYR A 138 -5.37 9.36 -2.84
C TYR A 138 -4.69 8.01 -2.60
N CYS A 139 -3.37 7.99 -2.67
CA CYS A 139 -2.60 6.78 -2.41
C CYS A 139 -2.78 6.29 -0.97
N LEU A 140 -2.71 7.18 0.01
CA LEU A 140 -2.86 6.83 1.42
C LEU A 140 -4.25 6.28 1.74
N GLU A 141 -5.29 6.95 1.27
CA GLU A 141 -6.68 6.55 1.54
C GLU A 141 -7.00 5.19 0.92
N ASN A 142 -6.53 4.93 -0.30
CA ASN A 142 -6.75 3.64 -0.95
C ASN A 142 -5.86 2.54 -0.36
N LEU A 143 -4.61 2.84 -0.02
CA LEU A 143 -3.73 1.88 0.65
C LEU A 143 -4.29 1.42 2.00
N LEU A 144 -4.89 2.34 2.77
CA LEU A 144 -5.57 1.98 4.03
C LEU A 144 -6.78 1.07 3.77
N ARG A 145 -7.59 1.34 2.73
CA ARG A 145 -8.71 0.47 2.36
C ARG A 145 -8.23 -0.92 1.96
N GLU A 146 -7.24 -1.02 1.09
CA GLU A 146 -6.66 -2.29 0.67
C GLU A 146 -6.05 -3.06 1.85
N TYR A 147 -5.39 -2.36 2.76
CA TYR A 147 -4.85 -2.96 3.97
C TYR A 147 -5.95 -3.54 4.86
N ILE A 148 -7.00 -2.76 5.15
CA ILE A 148 -8.15 -3.22 5.96
C ILE A 148 -8.83 -4.42 5.29
N ASP A 149 -9.08 -4.35 3.99
CA ASP A 149 -9.69 -5.42 3.20
C ASP A 149 -8.88 -6.72 3.29
N ARG A 150 -7.58 -6.63 3.04
CA ARG A 150 -6.66 -7.76 3.14
C ARG A 150 -6.68 -8.39 4.54
N MET A 151 -6.62 -7.56 5.58
CA MET A 151 -6.65 -8.04 6.96
C MET A 151 -7.97 -8.70 7.33
N PHE A 152 -9.10 -8.18 6.85
CA PHE A 152 -10.40 -8.79 7.04
C PHE A 152 -10.53 -10.13 6.31
N ILE A 153 -10.09 -10.20 5.06
CA ILE A 153 -10.07 -11.46 4.31
C ILE A 153 -9.22 -12.51 5.02
N GLN A 154 -8.04 -12.15 5.51
CA GLN A 154 -7.15 -13.06 6.23
C GLN A 154 -7.74 -13.57 7.53
N THR A 155 -8.50 -12.73 8.25
CA THR A 155 -9.02 -13.07 9.59
C THR A 155 -10.41 -13.69 9.53
N TYR A 156 -11.27 -13.19 8.66
CA TYR A 156 -12.70 -13.55 8.63
C TYR A 156 -13.13 -14.23 7.33
N GLY A 157 -12.26 -14.29 6.32
CA GLY A 157 -12.60 -14.80 4.99
C GLY A 157 -13.21 -13.75 4.07
N SER A 158 -13.44 -14.11 2.81
CA SER A 158 -13.95 -13.21 1.76
C SER A 158 -15.35 -12.64 2.05
N ASP A 159 -16.10 -13.30 2.92
CA ASP A 159 -17.50 -12.98 3.23
C ASP A 159 -17.64 -12.07 4.49
N TYR A 160 -16.56 -11.38 4.87
CA TYR A 160 -16.49 -10.55 6.08
C TYR A 160 -17.54 -9.43 6.11
N GLU A 161 -18.04 -8.96 4.96
CA GLU A 161 -19.07 -7.92 4.89
C GLU A 161 -20.42 -8.37 5.47
N SER A 162 -20.66 -9.70 5.54
CA SER A 162 -21.83 -10.27 6.24
C SER A 162 -21.70 -10.17 7.77
N MET A 163 -20.48 -9.92 8.27
CA MET A 163 -20.18 -9.81 9.69
C MET A 163 -20.29 -8.37 10.19
N ASN A 164 -20.27 -8.19 11.52
CA ASN A 164 -20.31 -6.87 12.14
C ASN A 164 -18.90 -6.30 12.33
N VAL A 165 -18.13 -6.19 11.23
CA VAL A 165 -16.75 -5.67 11.23
C VAL A 165 -16.66 -4.19 10.86
N ILE A 166 -17.77 -3.60 10.40
CA ILE A 166 -17.88 -2.17 10.11
C ILE A 166 -18.88 -1.57 11.10
N PRO A 167 -18.54 -0.47 11.81
CA PRO A 167 -19.46 0.19 12.73
C PRO A 167 -20.79 0.50 12.04
N SER A 168 -21.91 0.16 12.68
CA SER A 168 -23.25 0.22 12.06
C SER A 168 -23.59 1.60 11.48
N LYS A 169 -23.15 2.69 12.15
CA LYS A 169 -23.36 4.06 11.67
C LYS A 169 -22.57 4.33 10.39
N ALA A 170 -21.33 3.90 10.32
CA ALA A 170 -20.46 4.05 9.14
C ALA A 170 -21.00 3.17 7.99
N LYS A 171 -21.38 1.92 8.27
CA LYS A 171 -21.95 1.00 7.29
C LYS A 171 -23.21 1.58 6.65
N LYS A 172 -24.14 2.14 7.45
CA LYS A 172 -25.35 2.77 6.93
C LYS A 172 -25.01 3.92 5.96
N LYS A 173 -24.15 4.83 6.36
CA LYS A 173 -23.75 5.95 5.50
C LYS A 173 -23.05 5.48 4.20
N ALA A 174 -22.25 4.42 4.28
CA ALA A 174 -21.60 3.86 3.11
C ALA A 174 -22.62 3.27 2.13
N ILE A 175 -23.65 2.57 2.63
CA ILE A 175 -24.77 2.06 1.82
C ILE A 175 -25.53 3.22 1.18
N ASP A 176 -25.90 4.26 1.95
CA ASP A 176 -26.59 5.45 1.43
C ASP A 176 -25.78 6.11 0.28
N ARG A 177 -24.43 6.17 0.40
CA ARG A 177 -23.55 6.68 -0.68
C ARG A 177 -23.55 5.77 -1.90
N GLN A 178 -23.47 4.45 -1.70
CA GLN A 178 -23.49 3.47 -2.78
C GLN A 178 -24.80 3.53 -3.57
N GLU A 179 -25.92 3.61 -2.86
CA GLU A 179 -27.26 3.75 -3.47
C GLU A 179 -27.35 5.06 -4.27
N SER A 180 -26.94 6.19 -3.67
CA SER A 180 -26.94 7.48 -4.35
C SER A 180 -26.07 7.49 -5.61
N GLU A 181 -24.90 6.83 -5.58
CA GLU A 181 -24.05 6.73 -6.77
C GLU A 181 -24.64 5.84 -7.85
N SER A 182 -25.37 4.79 -7.47
CA SER A 182 -26.03 3.89 -8.41
C SER A 182 -27.11 4.57 -9.27
N GLU A 183 -27.66 5.69 -8.80
CA GLU A 183 -28.57 6.53 -9.55
C GLU A 183 -27.88 7.25 -10.72
N HIS A 184 -26.56 7.46 -10.62
CA HIS A 184 -25.75 8.19 -11.61
C HIS A 184 -25.05 7.22 -12.57
N LYS A 185 -25.80 6.54 -13.43
CA LYS A 185 -25.33 5.48 -14.35
C LYS A 185 -24.18 5.86 -15.29
N TRP A 186 -23.90 7.15 -15.43
CA TRP A 186 -22.78 7.67 -16.24
C TRP A 186 -21.43 7.70 -15.49
N LEU A 187 -21.47 7.58 -14.16
CA LEU A 187 -20.26 7.47 -13.35
C LEU A 187 -19.80 6.00 -13.24
N PRO A 188 -18.50 5.73 -13.29
CA PRO A 188 -17.98 4.40 -12.99
C PRO A 188 -18.28 4.06 -11.52
N VAL A 189 -18.64 2.81 -11.26
CA VAL A 189 -18.79 2.28 -9.91
C VAL A 189 -17.44 2.29 -9.21
N ARG A 190 -17.36 2.76 -7.96
CA ARG A 190 -16.10 2.82 -7.18
C ARG A 190 -15.55 1.42 -6.94
N ASN A 191 -16.36 0.53 -6.39
CA ASN A 191 -16.04 -0.85 -6.07
C ASN A 191 -17.35 -1.60 -5.74
N ASP A 192 -17.31 -2.93 -5.70
CA ASP A 192 -18.39 -3.78 -5.23
C ASP A 192 -18.44 -3.88 -3.69
N LYS A 193 -17.34 -3.60 -3.00
CA LYS A 193 -17.23 -3.68 -1.54
C LYS A 193 -17.64 -2.38 -0.85
N ILE A 194 -18.41 -2.52 0.24
CA ILE A 194 -18.90 -1.40 1.05
C ILE A 194 -17.77 -0.58 1.68
N LEU A 195 -16.62 -1.20 1.94
CA LEU A 195 -15.42 -0.57 2.49
C LEU A 195 -14.95 0.63 1.65
N TYR A 196 -15.14 0.58 0.33
CA TYR A 196 -14.74 1.65 -0.58
C TYR A 196 -15.69 2.86 -0.58
N TYR A 197 -16.86 2.72 0.05
CA TYR A 197 -17.82 3.79 0.28
C TYR A 197 -17.70 4.44 1.65
N LEU A 198 -16.79 3.95 2.50
CA LEU A 198 -16.46 4.60 3.76
C LEU A 198 -15.69 5.90 3.51
N ASP A 199 -15.98 6.91 4.30
CA ASP A 199 -15.20 8.15 4.33
C ASP A 199 -13.86 7.92 5.03
N PHE A 200 -12.87 8.76 4.75
CA PHE A 200 -11.52 8.60 5.30
C PHE A 200 -11.50 8.52 6.84
N ALA A 201 -12.27 9.38 7.51
CA ALA A 201 -12.40 9.33 8.98
C ALA A 201 -13.06 8.01 9.46
N GLU A 202 -13.99 7.44 8.70
CA GLU A 202 -14.67 6.19 9.06
C GLU A 202 -13.75 4.98 8.99
N LEU A 203 -12.60 5.06 8.28
CA LEU A 203 -11.56 4.02 8.30
C LEU A 203 -10.90 3.91 9.68
N ALA A 204 -10.71 5.04 10.38
CA ALA A 204 -10.23 5.02 11.78
C ALA A 204 -11.24 4.32 12.70
N ASP A 205 -12.54 4.58 12.53
CA ASP A 205 -13.60 3.93 13.30
C ASP A 205 -13.59 2.40 13.09
N VAL A 206 -13.36 1.94 11.85
CA VAL A 206 -13.23 0.52 11.52
C VAL A 206 -12.01 -0.10 12.20
N ILE A 207 -10.85 0.54 12.10
CA ILE A 207 -9.59 0.05 12.71
C ILE A 207 -9.71 -0.02 14.23
N THR A 208 -10.32 0.99 14.87
CA THR A 208 -10.39 1.12 16.33
C THR A 208 -11.61 0.46 16.96
N MET A 209 -12.54 -0.09 16.15
CA MET A 209 -13.63 -0.92 16.67
C MET A 209 -13.07 -2.04 17.55
N THR A 210 -13.65 -2.24 18.73
CA THR A 210 -13.08 -3.08 19.79
C THR A 210 -12.65 -4.46 19.31
N ASP A 211 -13.49 -5.15 18.55
CA ASP A 211 -13.20 -6.50 18.05
C ASP A 211 -12.12 -6.48 16.98
N ASN A 212 -12.18 -5.53 16.04
CA ASN A 212 -11.17 -5.37 14.99
C ASN A 212 -9.81 -5.01 15.58
N TRP A 213 -9.81 -4.08 16.54
CA TRP A 213 -8.58 -3.71 17.22
C TRP A 213 -7.93 -4.89 17.92
N ASN A 214 -8.69 -5.59 18.77
CA ASN A 214 -8.14 -6.68 19.57
C ASN A 214 -7.70 -7.88 18.76
N ASN A 215 -8.41 -8.19 17.70
CA ASN A 215 -8.17 -9.39 16.90
C ASN A 215 -7.17 -9.15 15.75
N ILE A 216 -7.07 -7.89 15.25
CA ILE A 216 -6.34 -7.60 14.00
C ILE A 216 -5.32 -6.48 14.22
N PHE A 217 -5.78 -5.23 14.48
CA PHE A 217 -4.98 -4.02 14.26
C PHE A 217 -4.02 -3.64 15.39
N LYS A 218 -4.18 -4.19 16.60
CA LYS A 218 -3.31 -3.88 17.75
C LYS A 218 -1.83 -4.20 17.52
N ASN A 219 -1.52 -5.10 16.59
CA ASN A 219 -0.15 -5.47 16.26
C ASN A 219 0.40 -4.65 15.09
N SER A 220 -0.46 -3.93 14.38
CA SER A 220 -0.10 -3.12 13.20
C SER A 220 0.16 -1.66 13.58
N PHE A 221 -0.51 -1.16 14.61
CA PHE A 221 -0.39 0.24 15.02
C PHE A 221 0.04 0.36 16.49
N PRO A 222 0.79 1.41 16.87
CA PRO A 222 1.27 1.59 18.24
C PRO A 222 0.15 1.60 19.29
N ASN A 223 -0.95 2.29 19.04
CA ASN A 223 -2.19 2.29 19.82
C ASN A 223 -3.33 2.98 19.05
N GLN A 224 -4.56 2.84 19.56
CA GLN A 224 -5.76 3.43 18.93
C GLN A 224 -5.68 4.95 18.82
N ALA A 225 -5.22 5.63 19.87
CA ALA A 225 -5.12 7.09 19.87
C ALA A 225 -4.14 7.59 18.80
N TRP A 226 -3.07 6.84 18.54
CA TRP A 226 -2.08 7.18 17.53
C TRP A 226 -2.69 7.22 16.13
N ILE A 227 -3.41 6.16 15.72
CA ILE A 227 -4.01 6.11 14.37
C ILE A 227 -5.19 7.08 14.25
N THR A 228 -6.04 7.18 15.28
CA THR A 228 -7.16 8.12 15.29
C THR A 228 -6.69 9.56 15.12
N SER A 229 -5.71 10.01 15.94
CA SER A 229 -5.19 11.37 15.87
C SER A 229 -4.64 11.70 14.48
N LYS A 230 -3.90 10.78 13.85
CA LYS A 230 -3.33 11.01 12.51
C LYS A 230 -4.40 11.08 11.42
N ILE A 231 -5.37 10.20 11.47
CA ILE A 231 -6.49 10.23 10.50
C ILE A 231 -7.34 11.48 10.71
N ASP A 232 -7.60 11.92 11.93
CA ASP A 232 -8.37 13.12 12.23
C ASP A 232 -7.68 14.39 11.67
N GLU A 233 -6.37 14.51 11.85
CA GLU A 233 -5.60 15.63 11.28
C GLU A 233 -5.56 15.57 9.74
N LEU A 234 -5.32 14.39 9.18
CA LEU A 234 -5.35 14.17 7.73
C LEU A 234 -6.74 14.43 7.15
N TYR A 235 -7.81 14.14 7.89
CA TYR A 235 -9.17 14.44 7.46
C TYR A 235 -9.42 15.94 7.27
N GLN A 236 -8.81 16.79 8.12
CA GLN A 236 -8.87 18.24 7.92
C GLN A 236 -8.14 18.67 6.62
N ILE A 237 -6.99 18.09 6.35
CA ILE A 237 -6.22 18.32 5.11
C ILE A 237 -7.03 17.82 3.89
N ARG A 238 -7.58 16.62 3.99
CA ARG A 238 -8.44 16.02 2.96
C ARG A 238 -9.63 16.94 2.60
N ASN A 239 -10.29 17.49 3.61
CA ASN A 239 -11.42 18.39 3.36
C ASN A 239 -11.00 19.66 2.65
N ARG A 240 -9.83 20.23 2.96
CA ARG A 240 -9.29 21.36 2.21
C ARG A 240 -9.04 21.03 0.74
N ILE A 241 -8.43 19.86 0.48
CA ILE A 241 -8.19 19.35 -0.88
C ILE A 241 -9.52 19.17 -1.62
N ALA A 242 -10.50 18.53 -1.00
CA ALA A 242 -11.82 18.27 -1.59
C ALA A 242 -12.62 19.55 -1.91
N HIS A 243 -12.38 20.62 -1.16
CA HIS A 243 -12.98 21.94 -1.38
C HIS A 243 -12.10 22.89 -2.21
N ASN A 244 -11.08 22.37 -2.92
CA ASN A 244 -10.16 23.14 -3.74
C ASN A 244 -9.50 24.31 -2.99
N SER A 245 -9.24 24.14 -1.68
CA SER A 245 -8.57 25.13 -0.85
C SER A 245 -7.07 24.83 -0.82
N TYR A 246 -6.25 25.87 -0.97
CA TYR A 246 -4.81 25.74 -0.96
C TYR A 246 -4.29 25.25 0.41
N LEU A 247 -3.30 24.39 0.39
CA LEU A 247 -2.56 23.95 1.55
C LEU A 247 -1.28 24.76 1.69
N ASP A 248 -0.99 25.22 2.89
CA ASP A 248 0.31 25.84 3.19
C ASP A 248 1.40 24.76 3.32
N GLU A 249 2.66 25.20 3.33
CA GLU A 249 3.84 24.31 3.44
C GLU A 249 3.77 23.39 4.68
N LYS A 250 3.21 23.90 5.80
CA LYS A 250 3.08 23.11 7.03
C LYS A 250 2.08 21.96 6.84
N ALA A 251 0.95 22.21 6.21
CA ALA A 251 -0.06 21.19 5.95
C ALA A 251 0.47 20.14 4.95
N PHE A 252 1.24 20.55 3.95
CA PHE A 252 1.93 19.64 3.04
C PHE A 252 2.90 18.72 3.77
N LYS A 253 3.80 19.27 4.58
CA LYS A 253 4.77 18.49 5.37
C LYS A 253 4.07 17.55 6.36
N THR A 254 2.93 17.97 6.93
CA THR A 254 2.13 17.11 7.79
C THR A 254 1.54 15.94 7.02
N LEU A 255 1.02 16.17 5.81
CA LEU A 255 0.49 15.13 4.94
C LEU A 255 1.56 14.09 4.58
N GLU A 256 2.74 14.54 4.14
CA GLU A 256 3.87 13.66 3.79
C GLU A 256 4.35 12.86 5.00
N LEU A 257 4.56 13.52 6.14
CA LEU A 257 4.99 12.86 7.37
C LEU A 257 4.01 11.77 7.81
N TYR A 258 2.71 12.06 7.78
CA TYR A 258 1.71 11.08 8.23
C TYR A 258 1.52 9.96 7.21
N TYR A 259 1.68 10.24 5.93
CA TYR A 259 1.79 9.21 4.90
C TYR A 259 2.91 8.23 5.24
N ASP A 260 4.14 8.71 5.43
CA ASP A 260 5.30 7.88 5.73
C ASP A 260 5.11 7.08 7.04
N LEU A 261 4.61 7.75 8.08
CA LEU A 261 4.37 7.11 9.37
C LEU A 261 3.32 6.00 9.31
N ILE A 262 2.22 6.17 8.55
CA ILE A 262 1.17 5.16 8.41
C ILE A 262 1.66 4.03 7.51
N VAL A 263 2.26 4.36 6.36
CA VAL A 263 2.78 3.37 5.42
C VAL A 263 3.82 2.47 6.07
N SER A 264 4.71 3.02 6.91
CA SER A 264 5.71 2.23 7.66
C SER A 264 5.10 1.22 8.64
N GLN A 265 3.83 1.37 9.02
CA GLN A 265 3.14 0.42 9.91
C GLN A 265 2.41 -0.69 9.17
N ILE A 266 2.01 -0.47 7.92
CA ILE A 266 1.11 -1.36 7.18
C ILE A 266 1.75 -1.96 5.92
N GLY A 267 2.97 -1.50 5.58
CA GLY A 267 3.76 -1.93 4.41
C GLY A 267 4.57 -3.20 4.60
#